data_1b57e7b0e2b5402db58f2825283da869
#
_entry.id   1b57e7b0e2b5402db58f2825283da869
#
_cell.length_a   1.000
_cell.length_b   1.000
_cell.length_c   1.000
_cell.angle_alpha   90.00
_cell.angle_beta   90.00
_cell.angle_gamma   90.00
#
_symmetry.space_group_name_H-M   'P 1'
#
loop_
_entity.id
_entity.type
_entity.pdbx_description
1 polymer ?
#
loop_
_entity_poly.entity_id
_entity_poly.type
_entity_poly.pdbx_seq_one_letter_code
_entity_poly.pdbx_strand_id
1 'polypeptide(L)'
;YGRKIAYANVEQITKDNIVNVVGNCIGAFYFNKTIIRYLWNYYKGDQPVLYRTKIQNADITNKVSENHAYEIVQFKVGQTYGEPIQLISRKDDDRINNAVDEFNDYLTDANKQEKDIKAGEWQSATGTSFKAVQFADGDIPFRIVAPTPMNTFVIYSRSTEEQLLAIQELKDADGQMYKLCYTDSYECKIVNGEVRDWKLHGFGGIPIVEFPNNHERISDIELVIGLLDAINTMQSNRMDGVEQ
;
A
#
# COMPACT_ATOMS: atom_id res chain seq x y z
N TYR A 1 10.08 7.09 12.34
CA TYR A 1 9.85 6.92 10.92
C TYR A 1 9.59 5.45 10.59
N GLY A 2 8.98 5.19 9.42
CA GLY A 2 8.75 3.85 8.91
C GLY A 2 7.50 3.16 9.47
N ARG A 3 7.26 1.93 8.96
CA ARG A 3 6.07 1.12 9.35
C ARG A 3 6.55 -0.10 10.14
N LYS A 4 5.76 -0.48 11.14
CA LYS A 4 6.00 -1.71 11.90
C LYS A 4 5.75 -2.92 11.03
N ILE A 5 6.67 -3.88 11.07
CA ILE A 5 6.50 -5.18 10.41
C ILE A 5 5.76 -6.10 11.40
N ALA A 6 4.72 -6.78 10.91
CA ALA A 6 3.99 -7.76 11.70
C ALA A 6 4.69 -9.13 11.60
N TYR A 7 5.26 -9.59 12.69
CA TYR A 7 5.92 -10.89 12.78
C TYR A 7 5.13 -11.86 13.67
N ALA A 8 4.99 -13.09 13.19
CA ALA A 8 4.46 -14.22 13.96
C ALA A 8 5.57 -15.19 14.36
N ASN A 9 5.42 -15.80 15.54
CA ASN A 9 6.33 -16.83 16.05
C ASN A 9 5.79 -18.24 15.72
N VAL A 10 5.34 -18.42 14.48
CA VAL A 10 4.88 -19.71 13.94
C VAL A 10 5.52 -19.94 12.59
N GLU A 11 5.69 -21.18 12.21
CA GLU A 11 6.24 -21.54 10.89
C GLU A 11 5.14 -21.73 9.84
N GLN A 12 3.92 -22.04 10.29
CA GLN A 12 2.79 -22.28 9.40
C GLN A 12 1.48 -21.75 10.00
N ILE A 13 0.62 -21.24 9.13
CA ILE A 13 -0.74 -20.84 9.49
C ILE A 13 -1.69 -22.00 9.28
N THR A 14 -2.49 -22.30 10.30
CA THR A 14 -3.53 -23.32 10.29
C THR A 14 -4.88 -22.71 10.64
N LYS A 15 -5.96 -23.46 10.40
CA LYS A 15 -7.31 -23.04 10.78
C LYS A 15 -7.43 -22.74 12.29
N ASP A 16 -6.68 -23.49 13.11
CA ASP A 16 -6.77 -23.39 14.57
C ASP A 16 -5.97 -22.22 15.15
N ASN A 17 -4.87 -21.81 14.49
CA ASN A 17 -3.99 -20.76 15.01
C ASN A 17 -4.20 -19.38 14.37
N ILE A 18 -4.85 -19.28 13.20
CA ILE A 18 -4.93 -18.04 12.41
C ILE A 18 -5.55 -16.88 13.20
N VAL A 19 -6.60 -17.13 13.98
CA VAL A 19 -7.26 -16.06 14.75
C VAL A 19 -6.31 -15.48 15.80
N ASN A 20 -5.58 -16.34 16.50
CA ASN A 20 -4.60 -15.91 17.51
C ASN A 20 -3.43 -15.17 16.86
N VAL A 21 -2.91 -15.64 15.72
CA VAL A 21 -1.82 -14.99 14.98
C VAL A 21 -2.27 -13.61 14.53
N VAL A 22 -3.43 -13.49 13.91
CA VAL A 22 -3.99 -12.19 13.48
C VAL A 22 -4.19 -11.27 14.68
N GLY A 23 -4.77 -11.78 15.77
CA GLY A 23 -4.99 -11.00 17.00
C GLY A 23 -3.71 -10.41 17.59
N ASN A 24 -2.62 -11.17 17.60
CA ASN A 24 -1.33 -10.73 18.11
C ASN A 24 -0.65 -9.69 17.19
N CYS A 25 -0.88 -9.77 15.89
CA CYS A 25 -0.21 -8.92 14.88
C CYS A 25 -1.00 -7.65 14.51
N ILE A 26 -2.33 -7.64 14.73
CA ILE A 26 -3.21 -6.57 14.24
C ILE A 26 -2.90 -5.19 14.84
N GLY A 27 -2.31 -5.16 16.02
CA GLY A 27 -1.88 -3.91 16.67
C GLY A 27 -0.84 -3.14 15.84
N ALA A 28 0.08 -3.84 15.16
CA ALA A 28 1.05 -3.24 14.25
C ALA A 28 0.34 -2.62 13.03
N PHE A 29 -0.64 -3.31 12.47
CA PHE A 29 -1.43 -2.80 11.35
C PHE A 29 -2.20 -1.53 11.72
N TYR A 30 -2.93 -1.50 12.83
CA TYR A 30 -3.68 -0.31 13.24
C TYR A 30 -2.79 0.89 13.58
N PHE A 31 -1.62 0.63 14.16
CA PHE A 31 -0.61 1.67 14.34
C PHE A 31 -0.16 2.23 12.99
N ASN A 32 0.22 1.38 12.04
CA ASN A 32 0.63 1.77 10.70
C ASN A 32 -0.48 2.53 9.96
N LYS A 33 -1.72 2.07 10.06
CA LYS A 33 -2.89 2.65 9.40
C LYS A 33 -3.09 4.14 9.76
N THR A 34 -2.79 4.52 10.99
CA THR A 34 -2.86 5.92 11.42
C THR A 34 -1.82 6.77 10.71
N ILE A 35 -0.58 6.29 10.63
CA ILE A 35 0.53 7.00 9.97
C ILE A 35 0.32 7.03 8.44
N ILE A 36 -0.09 5.91 7.86
CA ILE A 36 -0.41 5.80 6.43
C ILE A 36 -1.48 6.83 6.04
N ARG A 37 -2.55 6.96 6.86
CA ARG A 37 -3.61 7.93 6.62
C ARG A 37 -3.10 9.36 6.67
N TYR A 38 -2.27 9.70 7.66
CA TYR A 38 -1.67 11.02 7.77
C TYR A 38 -0.80 11.36 6.55
N LEU A 39 0.10 10.47 6.16
CA LEU A 39 1.00 10.67 5.03
C LEU A 39 0.25 10.74 3.69
N TRP A 40 -0.77 9.91 3.51
CA TRP A 40 -1.61 9.94 2.32
C TRP A 40 -2.43 11.23 2.21
N ASN A 41 -2.95 11.74 3.33
CA ASN A 41 -3.62 13.03 3.36
C ASN A 41 -2.64 14.17 3.08
N TYR A 42 -1.44 14.11 3.66
CA TYR A 42 -0.36 15.08 3.41
C TYR A 42 0.02 15.12 1.92
N TYR A 43 0.20 13.95 1.30
CA TYR A 43 0.41 13.83 -0.15
C TYR A 43 -0.70 14.48 -0.98
N LYS A 44 -1.96 14.34 -0.56
CA LYS A 44 -3.11 14.97 -1.23
C LYS A 44 -3.26 16.47 -0.99
N GLY A 45 -2.38 17.06 -0.19
CA GLY A 45 -2.39 18.49 0.12
C GLY A 45 -3.11 18.87 1.42
N ASP A 46 -3.63 17.90 2.18
CA ASP A 46 -4.17 18.13 3.53
C ASP A 46 -3.01 18.25 4.53
N GLN A 47 -2.43 19.45 4.59
CA GLN A 47 -1.19 19.73 5.31
C GLN A 47 -1.42 20.61 6.53
N PRO A 48 -0.55 20.55 7.58
CA PRO A 48 -0.74 21.25 8.85
C PRO A 48 -0.93 22.77 8.72
N VAL A 49 -0.33 23.39 7.72
CA VAL A 49 -0.46 24.85 7.48
C VAL A 49 -1.89 25.28 7.27
N LEU A 50 -2.76 24.43 6.74
CA LEU A 50 -4.18 24.72 6.52
C LEU A 50 -4.96 24.90 7.84
N TYR A 51 -4.46 24.35 8.93
CA TYR A 51 -5.08 24.37 10.26
C TYR A 51 -4.38 25.35 11.22
N ARG A 52 -3.37 26.12 10.70
CA ARG A 52 -2.67 27.08 11.54
C ARG A 52 -3.61 28.19 12.02
N THR A 53 -3.35 28.65 13.23
CA THR A 53 -4.01 29.82 13.85
C THR A 53 -2.95 30.78 14.37
N LYS A 54 -3.21 32.10 14.31
CA LYS A 54 -2.36 33.12 14.91
C LYS A 54 -3.07 33.69 16.16
N ILE A 55 -2.28 33.98 17.18
CA ILE A 55 -2.76 34.65 18.40
C ILE A 55 -2.81 36.16 18.17
N GLN A 56 -1.85 36.71 17.40
CA GLN A 56 -1.80 38.12 17.05
C GLN A 56 -2.22 38.29 15.60
N ASN A 57 -3.01 39.35 15.31
CA ASN A 57 -3.56 39.68 14.01
C ASN A 57 -4.32 38.47 13.40
N ALA A 58 -5.27 37.94 14.13
CA ALA A 58 -6.04 36.75 13.74
C ALA A 58 -6.80 36.93 12.41
N ASP A 59 -7.12 38.18 12.05
CA ASP A 59 -7.84 38.54 10.82
C ASP A 59 -6.94 38.39 9.56
N ILE A 60 -5.61 38.44 9.72
CA ILE A 60 -4.64 38.24 8.64
C ILE A 60 -3.95 36.91 8.87
N THR A 61 -4.54 35.83 8.37
CA THR A 61 -4.00 34.48 8.51
C THR A 61 -4.08 33.76 7.16
N ASN A 62 -3.09 33.99 6.32
CA ASN A 62 -2.97 33.28 5.06
C ASN A 62 -2.54 31.83 5.29
N LYS A 63 -3.09 30.91 4.53
CA LYS A 63 -2.83 29.47 4.61
C LYS A 63 -2.40 28.99 3.23
N VAL A 64 -1.12 29.15 2.94
CA VAL A 64 -0.53 28.75 1.66
C VAL A 64 0.05 27.35 1.82
N SER A 65 -0.46 26.40 1.05
CA SER A 65 0.07 25.05 0.96
C SER A 65 0.69 24.85 -0.43
N GLU A 66 2.01 24.78 -0.49
CA GLU A 66 2.75 24.32 -1.66
C GLU A 66 2.93 22.81 -1.55
N ASN A 67 2.22 22.05 -2.41
CA ASN A 67 2.19 20.60 -2.26
C ASN A 67 3.40 19.92 -2.93
N HIS A 68 4.61 20.25 -2.47
CA HIS A 68 5.84 19.59 -2.92
C HIS A 68 5.88 18.09 -2.58
N ALA A 69 5.10 17.63 -1.60
CA ALA A 69 4.95 16.20 -1.33
C ALA A 69 4.37 15.45 -2.54
N TYR A 70 3.40 16.05 -3.23
CA TYR A 70 2.86 15.51 -4.47
C TYR A 70 3.93 15.42 -5.56
N GLU A 71 4.72 16.48 -5.74
CA GLU A 71 5.78 16.53 -6.74
C GLU A 71 6.85 15.45 -6.52
N ILE A 72 7.30 15.27 -5.26
CA ILE A 72 8.28 14.23 -4.89
C ILE A 72 7.77 12.83 -5.26
N VAL A 73 6.52 12.52 -4.89
CA VAL A 73 5.92 11.21 -5.17
C VAL A 73 5.75 11.01 -6.68
N GLN A 74 5.18 12.00 -7.39
CA GLN A 74 4.95 11.90 -8.83
C GLN A 74 6.24 11.80 -9.63
N PHE A 75 7.28 12.51 -9.22
CA PHE A 75 8.60 12.40 -9.84
C PHE A 75 9.16 10.98 -9.72
N LYS A 76 9.15 10.40 -8.51
CA LYS A 76 9.64 9.04 -8.30
C LYS A 76 8.82 8.00 -9.04
N VAL A 77 7.49 8.11 -9.00
CA VAL A 77 6.57 7.20 -9.71
C VAL A 77 6.78 7.28 -11.21
N GLY A 78 6.92 8.49 -11.76
CA GLY A 78 7.21 8.70 -13.18
C GLY A 78 8.56 8.09 -13.62
N GLN A 79 9.59 8.19 -12.78
CA GLN A 79 10.90 7.58 -13.06
C GLN A 79 10.88 6.05 -12.97
N THR A 80 10.04 5.47 -12.09
CA THR A 80 10.05 4.01 -11.84
C THR A 80 9.03 3.27 -12.70
N TYR A 81 7.86 3.86 -12.90
CA TYR A 81 6.69 3.22 -13.52
C TYR A 81 6.14 4.00 -14.72
N GLY A 82 6.85 5.03 -15.21
CA GLY A 82 6.43 5.82 -16.38
C GLY A 82 6.33 5.00 -17.66
N GLU A 83 7.20 3.99 -17.79
CA GLU A 83 7.13 3.00 -18.86
C GLU A 83 6.65 1.64 -18.34
N PRO A 84 5.89 0.87 -19.15
CA PRO A 84 5.45 -0.46 -18.76
C PRO A 84 6.63 -1.41 -18.49
N ILE A 85 6.60 -2.11 -17.37
CA ILE A 85 7.58 -3.15 -17.07
C ILE A 85 7.26 -4.37 -17.92
N GLN A 86 8.17 -4.72 -18.82
CA GLN A 86 8.08 -5.90 -19.69
C GLN A 86 8.96 -7.04 -19.18
N LEU A 87 8.47 -8.25 -19.33
CA LEU A 87 9.24 -9.46 -19.08
C LEU A 87 10.00 -9.84 -20.34
N ILE A 88 11.23 -10.29 -20.18
CA ILE A 88 12.07 -10.79 -21.27
C ILE A 88 12.60 -12.17 -20.93
N SER A 89 12.68 -13.05 -21.94
CA SER A 89 13.34 -14.34 -21.80
C SER A 89 14.86 -14.16 -21.73
N ARG A 90 15.51 -14.96 -20.88
CA ARG A 90 16.99 -15.06 -20.86
C ARG A 90 17.54 -16.15 -21.79
N LYS A 91 16.65 -16.94 -22.36
CA LYS A 91 17.00 -18.02 -23.27
C LYS A 91 16.65 -17.63 -24.70
N ASP A 92 17.54 -17.92 -25.64
CA ASP A 92 17.30 -17.78 -27.07
C ASP A 92 16.57 -19.05 -27.57
N ASP A 93 15.25 -19.09 -27.28
CA ASP A 93 14.34 -20.18 -27.63
C ASP A 93 13.01 -19.56 -28.07
N ASP A 94 12.65 -19.72 -29.31
CA ASP A 94 11.47 -19.12 -29.94
C ASP A 94 10.16 -19.49 -29.19
N ARG A 95 10.06 -20.70 -28.66
CA ARG A 95 8.87 -21.15 -27.92
C ARG A 95 8.73 -20.40 -26.60
N ILE A 96 9.85 -20.17 -25.92
CA ILE A 96 9.86 -19.42 -24.65
C ILE A 96 9.60 -17.94 -24.92
N ASN A 97 10.21 -17.38 -25.98
CA ASN A 97 9.99 -16.00 -26.37
C ASN A 97 8.52 -15.73 -26.70
N ASN A 98 7.90 -16.58 -27.52
CA ASN A 98 6.46 -16.46 -27.84
C ASN A 98 5.57 -16.53 -26.58
N ALA A 99 5.88 -17.41 -25.62
CA ALA A 99 5.11 -17.52 -24.38
C ALA A 99 5.30 -16.28 -23.48
N VAL A 100 6.48 -15.66 -23.47
CA VAL A 100 6.73 -14.42 -22.75
C VAL A 100 6.01 -13.24 -23.41
N ASP A 101 6.00 -13.17 -24.73
CA ASP A 101 5.27 -12.13 -25.46
C ASP A 101 3.75 -12.24 -25.22
N GLU A 102 3.19 -13.44 -25.34
CA GLU A 102 1.77 -13.68 -24.99
C GLU A 102 1.44 -13.28 -23.55
N PHE A 103 2.34 -13.56 -22.60
CA PHE A 103 2.15 -13.17 -21.21
C PHE A 103 2.23 -11.64 -21.01
N ASN A 104 3.13 -10.94 -21.73
CA ASN A 104 3.17 -9.47 -21.72
C ASN A 104 1.89 -8.86 -22.29
N ASP A 105 1.28 -9.48 -23.30
CA ASP A 105 -0.02 -9.05 -23.83
C ASP A 105 -1.10 -9.20 -22.76
N TYR A 106 -1.17 -10.34 -22.06
CA TYR A 106 -2.10 -10.49 -20.91
C TYR A 106 -1.88 -9.45 -19.80
N LEU A 107 -0.63 -9.10 -19.49
CA LEU A 107 -0.34 -8.07 -18.49
C LEU A 107 -0.79 -6.68 -18.96
N THR A 108 -0.67 -6.40 -20.25
CA THR A 108 -1.14 -5.15 -20.87
C THR A 108 -2.66 -5.07 -20.82
N ASP A 109 -3.35 -6.12 -21.23
CA ASP A 109 -4.81 -6.23 -21.23
C ASP A 109 -5.37 -6.19 -19.80
N ALA A 110 -4.65 -6.75 -18.82
CA ALA A 110 -4.97 -6.63 -17.39
C ALA A 110 -4.69 -5.23 -16.80
N ASN A 111 -4.25 -4.27 -17.63
CA ASN A 111 -3.91 -2.90 -17.23
C ASN A 111 -2.89 -2.83 -16.07
N LYS A 112 -1.85 -3.68 -16.17
CA LYS A 112 -0.82 -3.80 -15.12
C LYS A 112 -0.13 -2.47 -14.83
N GLN A 113 0.18 -1.67 -15.86
CA GLN A 113 0.88 -0.39 -15.70
C GLN A 113 0.13 0.57 -14.77
N GLU A 114 -1.18 0.72 -14.95
CA GLU A 114 -2.00 1.55 -14.05
C GLU A 114 -1.93 1.07 -12.60
N LYS A 115 -1.91 -0.26 -12.40
CA LYS A 115 -1.81 -0.84 -11.05
C LYS A 115 -0.40 -0.68 -10.46
N ASP A 116 0.63 -0.71 -11.31
CA ASP A 116 2.02 -0.42 -10.90
C ASP A 116 2.18 1.04 -10.47
N ILE A 117 1.66 2.00 -11.25
CA ILE A 117 1.63 3.43 -10.91
C ILE A 117 0.90 3.64 -9.57
N LYS A 118 -0.30 3.10 -9.43
CA LYS A 118 -1.08 3.22 -8.19
C LYS A 118 -0.37 2.62 -6.98
N ALA A 119 0.27 1.46 -7.14
CA ALA A 119 1.08 0.86 -6.09
C ALA A 119 2.31 1.72 -5.76
N GLY A 120 2.98 2.28 -6.78
CA GLY A 120 4.11 3.20 -6.63
C GLY A 120 3.75 4.47 -5.86
N GLU A 121 2.59 5.06 -6.11
CA GLU A 121 2.10 6.22 -5.35
C GLU A 121 1.94 5.88 -3.85
N TRP A 122 1.29 4.76 -3.52
CA TRP A 122 1.19 4.30 -2.14
C TRP A 122 2.55 4.01 -1.54
N GLN A 123 3.44 3.32 -2.26
CA GLN A 123 4.78 2.96 -1.81
C GLN A 123 5.60 4.19 -1.43
N SER A 124 5.69 5.17 -2.34
CA SER A 124 6.43 6.41 -2.13
C SER A 124 5.79 7.29 -1.06
N ALA A 125 4.47 7.51 -1.13
CA ALA A 125 3.76 8.41 -0.21
C ALA A 125 3.65 7.85 1.21
N THR A 126 3.54 6.53 1.40
CA THR A 126 3.24 5.93 2.71
C THR A 126 4.25 4.89 3.20
N GLY A 127 5.27 4.57 2.38
CA GLY A 127 6.32 3.62 2.72
C GLY A 127 6.02 2.17 2.39
N THR A 128 4.78 1.83 2.03
CA THR A 128 4.38 0.47 1.65
C THR A 128 3.20 0.47 0.68
N SER A 129 3.16 -0.52 -0.17
CA SER A 129 2.02 -0.80 -1.07
C SER A 129 1.79 -2.30 -1.21
N PHE A 130 0.70 -2.66 -1.86
CA PHE A 130 0.33 -4.05 -2.10
C PHE A 130 -0.14 -4.24 -3.54
N LYS A 131 0.18 -5.41 -4.09
CA LYS A 131 -0.45 -5.90 -5.32
C LYS A 131 -1.07 -7.25 -5.04
N ALA A 132 -2.20 -7.52 -5.68
CA ALA A 132 -2.89 -8.78 -5.56
C ALA A 132 -3.31 -9.30 -6.93
N VAL A 133 -3.31 -10.63 -7.06
CA VAL A 133 -3.88 -11.34 -8.19
C VAL A 133 -5.21 -11.95 -7.76
N GLN A 134 -6.20 -11.86 -8.61
CA GLN A 134 -7.51 -12.48 -8.42
C GLN A 134 -7.88 -13.27 -9.67
N PHE A 135 -8.54 -14.41 -9.50
CA PHE A 135 -9.14 -15.11 -10.64
C PHE A 135 -10.22 -14.24 -11.27
N ALA A 136 -10.33 -14.33 -12.57
CA ALA A 136 -11.36 -13.66 -13.36
C ALA A 136 -11.93 -14.60 -14.40
N ASP A 137 -13.23 -14.46 -14.67
CA ASP A 137 -13.90 -15.12 -15.77
C ASP A 137 -13.76 -14.23 -17.02
N GLY A 138 -13.31 -14.79 -18.13
CA GLY A 138 -13.13 -14.07 -19.40
C GLY A 138 -11.89 -14.52 -20.17
N ASP A 139 -11.52 -13.77 -21.18
CA ASP A 139 -10.36 -14.06 -22.04
C ASP A 139 -9.03 -14.03 -21.28
N ILE A 140 -8.97 -13.21 -20.22
CA ILE A 140 -7.84 -13.17 -19.30
C ILE A 140 -8.26 -13.84 -17.99
N PRO A 141 -7.60 -14.95 -17.59
CA PRO A 141 -8.01 -15.73 -16.43
C PRO A 141 -7.71 -15.09 -15.08
N PHE A 142 -7.11 -13.91 -15.06
CA PHE A 142 -6.75 -13.19 -13.85
C PHE A 142 -6.96 -11.69 -13.98
N ARG A 143 -7.05 -11.01 -12.86
CA ARG A 143 -6.93 -9.55 -12.77
C ARG A 143 -5.89 -9.16 -11.75
N ILE A 144 -5.22 -8.05 -12.00
CA ILE A 144 -4.26 -7.44 -11.07
C ILE A 144 -4.96 -6.27 -10.38
N VAL A 145 -4.84 -6.20 -9.07
CA VAL A 145 -5.37 -5.11 -8.26
C VAL A 145 -4.27 -4.54 -7.36
N ALA A 146 -4.36 -3.25 -7.06
CA ALA A 146 -3.50 -2.57 -6.10
C ALA A 146 -4.35 -2.15 -4.88
N PRO A 147 -4.52 -3.05 -3.89
CA PRO A 147 -5.32 -2.76 -2.70
C PRO A 147 -4.62 -1.70 -1.85
N THR A 148 -5.43 -0.90 -1.15
CA THR A 148 -4.91 0.17 -0.30
C THR A 148 -4.22 -0.38 0.94
N PRO A 149 -3.07 0.19 1.37
CA PRO A 149 -2.43 -0.16 2.63
C PRO A 149 -3.26 0.19 3.88
N MET A 150 -4.36 0.93 3.71
CA MET A 150 -5.27 1.24 4.81
C MET A 150 -6.15 0.07 5.23
N ASN A 151 -6.31 -0.94 4.38
CA ASN A 151 -7.12 -2.12 4.67
C ASN A 151 -6.41 -3.43 4.38
N THR A 152 -5.14 -3.38 3.99
CA THR A 152 -4.35 -4.56 3.61
C THR A 152 -3.06 -4.58 4.39
N PHE A 153 -2.67 -5.74 4.89
CA PHE A 153 -1.38 -5.97 5.54
C PHE A 153 -0.97 -7.43 5.42
N VAL A 154 0.30 -7.69 5.68
CA VAL A 154 0.88 -9.03 5.65
C VAL A 154 1.55 -9.35 6.98
N ILE A 155 1.65 -10.63 7.30
CA ILE A 155 2.33 -11.15 8.48
C ILE A 155 3.47 -12.04 8.00
N TYR A 156 4.66 -11.81 8.54
CA TYR A 156 5.88 -12.54 8.24
C TYR A 156 6.23 -13.53 9.35
N SER A 157 6.92 -14.59 8.99
CA SER A 157 7.59 -15.45 9.96
C SER A 157 8.74 -14.70 10.61
N ARG A 158 8.89 -14.78 11.92
CA ARG A 158 10.04 -14.21 12.61
C ARG A 158 11.34 -14.99 12.36
N SER A 159 11.24 -16.28 12.08
CA SER A 159 12.39 -17.15 11.88
C SER A 159 12.93 -17.14 10.45
N THR A 160 12.04 -17.10 9.45
CA THR A 160 12.43 -17.17 8.02
C THR A 160 12.30 -15.85 7.28
N GLU A 161 11.63 -14.85 7.89
CA GLU A 161 11.27 -13.57 7.26
C GLU A 161 10.39 -13.73 6.00
N GLU A 162 9.84 -14.93 5.77
CA GLU A 162 8.92 -15.19 4.67
C GLU A 162 7.50 -14.77 5.04
N GLN A 163 6.74 -14.37 4.03
CA GLN A 163 5.34 -14.01 4.19
C GLN A 163 4.51 -15.27 4.50
N LEU A 164 3.81 -15.27 5.63
CA LEU A 164 2.95 -16.38 6.07
C LEU A 164 1.47 -16.14 5.77
N LEU A 165 1.04 -14.89 5.79
CA LEU A 165 -0.37 -14.53 5.72
C LEU A 165 -0.54 -13.16 5.09
N ALA A 166 -1.49 -13.03 4.18
CA ALA A 166 -1.98 -11.75 3.72
C ALA A 166 -3.43 -11.55 4.19
N ILE A 167 -3.75 -10.33 4.58
CA ILE A 167 -5.05 -9.99 5.17
C ILE A 167 -5.58 -8.72 4.54
N GLN A 168 -6.86 -8.75 4.19
CA GLN A 168 -7.58 -7.58 3.72
C GLN A 168 -8.85 -7.35 4.55
N GLU A 169 -8.98 -6.18 5.16
CA GLU A 169 -10.19 -5.77 5.86
C GLU A 169 -11.22 -5.26 4.84
N LEU A 170 -12.36 -5.92 4.78
CA LEU A 170 -13.44 -5.64 3.83
C LEU A 170 -14.77 -5.50 4.56
N LYS A 171 -15.76 -4.94 3.87
CA LYS A 171 -17.16 -4.92 4.30
C LYS A 171 -17.98 -5.81 3.37
N ASP A 172 -18.90 -6.55 3.94
CA ASP A 172 -19.91 -7.26 3.15
C ASP A 172 -21.04 -6.31 2.68
N ALA A 173 -22.03 -6.86 2.00
CA ALA A 173 -23.17 -6.11 1.49
C ALA A 173 -24.01 -5.46 2.61
N ASP A 174 -24.02 -6.05 3.80
CA ASP A 174 -24.74 -5.57 4.98
C ASP A 174 -23.92 -4.56 5.80
N GLY A 175 -22.69 -4.27 5.35
CA GLY A 175 -21.76 -3.35 6.01
C GLY A 175 -20.96 -3.96 7.17
N GLN A 176 -21.08 -5.28 7.40
CA GLN A 176 -20.32 -5.99 8.43
C GLN A 176 -18.87 -6.11 8.01
N MET A 177 -17.95 -5.77 8.93
CA MET A 177 -16.51 -5.91 8.71
C MET A 177 -16.08 -7.37 8.83
N TYR A 178 -15.27 -7.83 7.88
CA TYR A 178 -14.60 -9.11 7.93
C TYR A 178 -13.16 -8.99 7.45
N LYS A 179 -12.33 -9.96 7.80
CA LYS A 179 -10.95 -10.08 7.31
C LYS A 179 -10.90 -11.23 6.33
N LEU A 180 -10.58 -10.93 5.07
CA LEU A 180 -10.25 -11.93 4.06
C LEU A 180 -8.77 -12.27 4.23
N CYS A 181 -8.47 -13.53 4.46
CA CYS A 181 -7.14 -14.02 4.80
C CYS A 181 -6.67 -15.03 3.75
N TYR A 182 -5.42 -14.90 3.32
CA TYR A 182 -4.76 -15.80 2.38
C TYR A 182 -3.47 -16.35 2.99
N THR A 183 -3.40 -17.65 3.15
CA THR A 183 -2.17 -18.38 3.43
C THR A 183 -1.53 -18.82 2.10
N ASP A 184 -0.48 -19.60 2.12
CA ASP A 184 0.12 -20.16 0.91
C ASP A 184 -0.86 -20.99 0.08
N SER A 185 -1.76 -21.71 0.71
CA SER A 185 -2.67 -22.65 0.04
C SER A 185 -4.16 -22.41 0.30
N TYR A 186 -4.51 -21.72 1.39
CA TYR A 186 -5.90 -21.58 1.83
C TYR A 186 -6.33 -20.12 1.91
N GLU A 187 -7.60 -19.87 1.57
CA GLU A 187 -8.28 -18.62 1.90
C GLU A 187 -9.35 -18.87 2.96
N CYS A 188 -9.63 -17.85 3.77
CA CYS A 188 -10.74 -17.86 4.71
C CYS A 188 -11.21 -16.45 5.03
N LYS A 189 -12.38 -16.37 5.68
CA LYS A 189 -12.89 -15.14 6.29
C LYS A 189 -12.83 -15.25 7.81
N ILE A 190 -12.38 -14.19 8.47
CA ILE A 190 -12.52 -14.05 9.92
C ILE A 190 -13.61 -13.02 10.19
N VAL A 191 -14.69 -13.45 10.81
CA VAL A 191 -15.87 -12.64 11.17
C VAL A 191 -16.08 -12.78 12.67
N ASN A 192 -16.05 -11.66 13.41
CA ASN A 192 -16.22 -11.62 14.87
C ASN A 192 -15.31 -12.61 15.64
N GLY A 193 -14.09 -12.84 15.13
CA GLY A 193 -13.13 -13.76 15.75
C GLY A 193 -13.32 -15.23 15.39
N GLU A 194 -14.24 -15.56 14.50
CA GLU A 194 -14.48 -16.92 14.02
C GLU A 194 -14.00 -17.10 12.58
N VAL A 195 -13.37 -18.24 12.30
CA VAL A 195 -12.96 -18.63 10.95
C VAL A 195 -14.14 -19.20 10.18
N ARG A 196 -14.41 -18.63 9.01
CA ARG A 196 -15.43 -19.09 8.07
C ARG A 196 -14.81 -19.34 6.70
N ASP A 197 -15.45 -20.18 5.90
CA ASP A 197 -15.10 -20.41 4.48
C ASP A 197 -13.62 -20.85 4.28
N TRP A 198 -13.07 -21.69 5.17
CA TRP A 198 -11.72 -22.22 5.02
C TRP A 198 -11.66 -23.18 3.83
N LYS A 199 -11.04 -22.76 2.73
CA LYS A 199 -10.96 -23.55 1.48
C LYS A 199 -9.65 -23.29 0.73
N LEU A 200 -9.26 -24.22 -0.14
CA LEU A 200 -8.14 -24.07 -1.05
C LEU A 200 -8.43 -22.95 -2.07
N HIS A 201 -7.43 -22.11 -2.37
CA HIS A 201 -7.60 -21.02 -3.36
C HIS A 201 -6.91 -21.26 -4.71
N GLY A 202 -5.98 -22.20 -4.83
CA GLY A 202 -5.38 -22.60 -6.11
C GLY A 202 -4.40 -21.62 -6.76
N PHE A 203 -3.95 -20.54 -6.09
CA PHE A 203 -2.99 -19.59 -6.65
C PHE A 203 -1.54 -20.10 -6.69
N GLY A 204 -1.21 -21.20 -5.99
CA GLY A 204 0.16 -21.70 -5.87
C GLY A 204 1.08 -20.86 -4.98
N GLY A 205 0.52 -19.96 -4.18
CA GLY A 205 1.19 -19.08 -3.23
C GLY A 205 0.26 -17.98 -2.75
N ILE A 206 0.71 -17.13 -1.83
CA ILE A 206 -0.10 -16.03 -1.30
C ILE A 206 -0.38 -15.00 -2.41
N PRO A 207 -1.65 -14.73 -2.77
CA PRO A 207 -1.98 -13.89 -3.92
C PRO A 207 -1.83 -12.38 -3.67
N ILE A 208 -1.54 -11.95 -2.45
CA ILE A 208 -1.29 -10.55 -2.08
C ILE A 208 0.15 -10.42 -1.60
N VAL A 209 0.90 -9.54 -2.25
CA VAL A 209 2.32 -9.30 -1.96
C VAL A 209 2.53 -7.85 -1.55
N GLU A 210 3.34 -7.63 -0.51
CA GLU A 210 3.79 -6.31 -0.09
C GLU A 210 4.95 -5.82 -0.97
N PHE A 211 4.92 -4.53 -1.30
CA PHE A 211 5.99 -3.80 -1.98
C PHE A 211 6.43 -2.64 -1.07
N PRO A 212 7.39 -2.87 -0.17
CA PRO A 212 7.89 -1.82 0.70
C PRO A 212 8.77 -0.83 -0.07
N ASN A 213 8.76 0.44 0.35
CA ASN A 213 9.60 1.49 -0.24
C ASN A 213 11.10 1.28 0.06
N ASN A 214 11.37 0.75 1.23
CA ASN A 214 12.68 0.35 1.74
C ASN A 214 12.49 -0.64 2.89
N HIS A 215 13.57 -1.17 3.45
CA HIS A 215 13.50 -2.13 4.55
C HIS A 215 12.68 -1.66 5.75
N GLU A 216 12.84 -0.38 6.12
CA GLU A 216 12.14 0.23 7.25
C GLU A 216 10.74 0.73 6.90
N ARG A 217 10.32 0.61 5.64
CA ARG A 217 9.04 1.13 5.14
C ARG A 217 8.88 2.63 5.41
N ILE A 218 9.96 3.38 5.26
CA ILE A 218 9.97 4.84 5.37
C ILE A 218 9.41 5.43 4.07
N SER A 219 8.50 6.36 4.19
CA SER A 219 7.97 7.14 3.07
C SER A 219 9.01 8.17 2.61
N ASP A 220 9.00 8.52 1.32
CA ASP A 220 9.85 9.59 0.79
C ASP A 220 9.46 10.95 1.37
N ILE A 221 8.19 11.13 1.74
CA ILE A 221 7.69 12.35 2.38
C ILE A 221 8.22 12.47 3.83
N GLU A 222 8.25 11.37 4.59
CA GLU A 222 8.66 11.40 6.01
C GLU A 222 10.05 11.99 6.23
N LEU A 223 10.96 11.80 5.27
CA LEU A 223 12.34 12.29 5.37
C LEU A 223 12.44 13.81 5.29
N VAL A 224 11.47 14.45 4.66
CA VAL A 224 11.51 15.89 4.34
C VAL A 224 10.30 16.67 4.89
N ILE A 225 9.40 16.01 5.60
CA ILE A 225 8.13 16.59 6.04
C ILE A 225 8.32 17.88 6.87
N GLY A 226 9.34 17.91 7.74
CA GLY A 226 9.64 19.11 8.53
C GLY A 226 10.11 20.29 7.68
N LEU A 227 10.82 20.03 6.58
CA LEU A 227 11.21 21.06 5.63
C LEU A 227 10.01 21.57 4.84
N LEU A 228 9.13 20.67 4.40
CA LEU A 228 7.89 21.02 3.68
C LEU A 228 6.97 21.89 4.55
N ASP A 229 6.81 21.55 5.83
CA ASP A 229 6.04 22.35 6.79
C ASP A 229 6.66 23.74 7.01
N ALA A 230 8.00 23.83 7.05
CA ALA A 230 8.70 25.10 7.19
C ALA A 230 8.50 25.99 5.94
N ILE A 231 8.58 25.43 4.73
CA ILE A 231 8.31 26.16 3.46
C ILE A 231 6.89 26.71 3.47
N ASN A 232 5.88 25.91 3.73
CA ASN A 232 4.48 26.32 3.80
C ASN A 232 4.25 27.44 4.83
N THR A 233 4.91 27.35 5.98
CA THR A 233 4.84 28.37 7.04
C THR A 233 5.47 29.68 6.58
N MET A 234 6.64 29.62 5.93
CA MET A 234 7.33 30.80 5.41
C MET A 234 6.49 31.50 4.33
N GLN A 235 5.93 30.77 3.39
CA GLN A 235 5.09 31.33 2.32
C GLN A 235 3.83 31.97 2.88
N SER A 236 3.19 31.31 3.84
CA SER A 236 2.04 31.86 4.53
C SER A 236 2.37 33.16 5.28
N ASN A 237 3.51 33.22 5.99
CA ASN A 237 3.99 34.43 6.68
C ASN A 237 4.34 35.56 5.70
N ARG A 238 4.91 35.21 4.56
CA ARG A 238 5.21 36.18 3.49
C ARG A 238 3.94 36.85 2.97
N MET A 239 2.90 36.06 2.72
CA MET A 239 1.60 36.59 2.28
C MET A 239 0.97 37.49 3.35
N ASP A 240 1.03 37.07 4.63
CA ASP A 240 0.55 37.88 5.75
C ASP A 240 1.27 39.24 5.85
N GLY A 241 2.59 39.30 5.52
CA GLY A 241 3.37 40.52 5.53
C GLY A 241 3.09 41.47 4.33
N VAL A 242 2.48 40.95 3.26
CA VAL A 242 2.06 41.80 2.09
C VAL A 242 0.73 42.47 2.38
N GLU A 243 -0.12 41.89 3.23
CA GLU A 243 -1.44 42.37 3.61
C GLU A 243 -1.46 43.34 4.81
N GLN A 244 -0.30 43.47 5.50
CA GLN A 244 -0.11 44.45 6.61
C GLN A 244 0.29 45.82 6.10
#